data_854dd9d10c6b003073c441caa1fc8192
#
_entry.id   854dd9d10c6b003073c441caa1fc8192
#
_cell.length_a   1.000
_cell.length_b   1.000
_cell.length_c   1.000
_cell.angle_alpha   90.00
_cell.angle_beta   90.00
_cell.angle_gamma   90.00
#
_symmetry.space_group_name_H-M   'P 1'
#
loop_
_entity.id
_entity.type
_entity.pdbx_description
1 polymer ?
#
loop_
_entity_poly.entity_id
_entity_poly.type
_entity_poly.pdbx_seq_one_letter_code
_entity_poly.pdbx_strand_id
1 'polypeptide(L)'
;MSSGRRIVFWRHGRTEWNAQRRFQGQSDIPLDNVGLGQASEAAKLLADLQPSRIISSDLVRASRTAQALSELTNVEVATFEGLRETHAGTWEGLTRNVLVANYGDELAAWAAGSNLRPGGGETRTEVAQRMIDVINQELTTVAEQETLVVVTHGGSARAAIAMMLELPPEHWAVLGVLSNCAWSVLTERDSPYGPPWRLQEYNAKSLPVAALGDDR
;
A
#
# COMPACT_ATOMS: atom_id res chain seq x y z
N MET A 1 23.39 -10.94 0.20
CA MET A 1 21.95 -10.96 -0.17
C MET A 1 21.17 -11.03 1.14
N SER A 2 20.07 -10.30 1.29
CA SER A 2 19.24 -10.42 2.50
C SER A 2 18.70 -11.84 2.60
N SER A 3 18.84 -12.47 3.75
CA SER A 3 18.36 -13.84 4.01
C SER A 3 16.87 -13.91 4.33
N GLY A 4 16.23 -12.77 4.58
CA GLY A 4 14.85 -12.70 5.04
C GLY A 4 13.82 -12.54 3.92
N ARG A 5 12.54 -12.72 4.28
CA ARG A 5 11.39 -12.52 3.39
C ARG A 5 11.31 -11.08 2.90
N ARG A 6 10.65 -10.88 1.75
CA ARG A 6 10.41 -9.57 1.17
C ARG A 6 8.91 -9.32 1.09
N ILE A 7 8.50 -8.08 1.42
CA ILE A 7 7.13 -7.60 1.19
C ILE A 7 7.20 -6.43 0.23
N VAL A 8 6.36 -6.48 -0.81
CA VAL A 8 6.18 -5.39 -1.77
C VAL A 8 4.76 -4.84 -1.61
N PHE A 9 4.64 -3.63 -1.06
CA PHE A 9 3.37 -2.90 -1.05
C PHE A 9 3.19 -2.20 -2.38
N TRP A 10 2.21 -2.58 -3.16
CA TRP A 10 1.93 -2.04 -4.49
C TRP A 10 0.58 -1.33 -4.49
N ARG A 11 0.57 -0.01 -4.77
CA ARG A 11 -0.67 0.75 -4.88
C ARG A 11 -1.34 0.47 -6.23
N HIS A 12 -2.67 0.37 -6.22
CA HIS A 12 -3.49 0.24 -7.44
C HIS A 12 -3.23 1.34 -8.47
N GLY A 13 -3.53 1.06 -9.75
CA GLY A 13 -3.46 2.00 -10.85
C GLY A 13 -4.46 3.16 -10.72
N ARG A 14 -4.37 4.16 -11.61
CA ARG A 14 -5.22 5.33 -11.60
C ARG A 14 -6.70 4.96 -11.83
N THR A 15 -7.59 5.66 -11.12
CA THR A 15 -9.04 5.66 -11.33
C THR A 15 -9.48 7.04 -11.79
N GLU A 16 -10.70 7.17 -12.31
CA GLU A 16 -11.33 8.46 -12.61
C GLU A 16 -11.36 9.38 -11.36
N TRP A 17 -11.65 8.82 -10.18
CA TRP A 17 -11.67 9.60 -8.95
C TRP A 17 -10.29 10.09 -8.52
N ASN A 18 -9.22 9.38 -8.84
CA ASN A 18 -7.86 9.91 -8.67
C ASN A 18 -7.63 11.14 -9.58
N ALA A 19 -8.04 11.06 -10.86
CA ALA A 19 -7.92 12.16 -11.80
C ALA A 19 -8.74 13.38 -11.36
N GLN A 20 -9.92 13.17 -10.78
CA GLN A 20 -10.80 14.22 -10.24
C GLN A 20 -10.42 14.68 -8.83
N ARG A 21 -9.40 14.11 -8.21
CA ARG A 21 -8.98 14.38 -6.82
C ARG A 21 -10.12 14.22 -5.81
N ARG A 22 -10.93 13.16 -5.98
CA ARG A 22 -11.97 12.76 -5.04
C ARG A 22 -11.41 11.80 -4.00
N PHE A 23 -11.90 11.91 -2.78
CA PHE A 23 -11.60 10.94 -1.74
C PHE A 23 -12.33 9.63 -2.02
N GLN A 24 -11.60 8.53 -2.24
CA GLN A 24 -12.22 7.27 -2.65
C GLN A 24 -12.71 6.43 -1.47
N GLY A 25 -11.88 6.33 -0.43
CA GLY A 25 -12.18 5.44 0.68
C GLY A 25 -12.44 4.01 0.17
N GLN A 26 -13.53 3.41 0.63
CA GLN A 26 -13.95 2.06 0.24
C GLN A 26 -15.00 2.04 -0.90
N SER A 27 -15.33 3.20 -1.47
CA SER A 27 -16.13 3.24 -2.70
C SER A 27 -15.43 2.47 -3.82
N ASP A 28 -16.17 1.57 -4.48
CA ASP A 28 -15.58 0.61 -5.44
C ASP A 28 -15.53 1.16 -6.87
N ILE A 29 -14.53 2.00 -7.12
CA ILE A 29 -14.31 2.68 -8.41
C ILE A 29 -13.27 1.90 -9.22
N PRO A 30 -13.56 1.56 -10.51
CA PRO A 30 -12.64 0.80 -11.35
C PRO A 30 -11.42 1.63 -11.81
N LEU A 31 -10.41 0.93 -12.32
CA LEU A 31 -9.29 1.58 -13.03
C LEU A 31 -9.80 2.27 -14.29
N ASP A 32 -9.22 3.43 -14.60
CA ASP A 32 -9.36 4.04 -15.93
C ASP A 32 -8.33 3.44 -16.92
N ASN A 33 -8.40 3.84 -18.19
CA ASN A 33 -7.48 3.33 -19.22
C ASN A 33 -6.01 3.63 -18.92
N VAL A 34 -5.71 4.75 -18.25
CA VAL A 34 -4.34 5.08 -17.81
C VAL A 34 -3.92 4.16 -16.68
N GLY A 35 -4.82 3.88 -15.73
CA GLY A 35 -4.55 2.96 -14.62
C GLY A 35 -4.31 1.53 -15.09
N LEU A 36 -5.05 1.05 -16.08
CA LEU A 36 -4.82 -0.25 -16.71
C LEU A 36 -3.42 -0.33 -17.34
N GLY A 37 -3.02 0.70 -18.09
CA GLY A 37 -1.66 0.79 -18.64
C GLY A 37 -0.59 0.85 -17.56
N GLN A 38 -0.79 1.63 -16.50
CA GLN A 38 0.12 1.70 -15.37
C GLN A 38 0.29 0.34 -14.68
N ALA A 39 -0.81 -0.40 -14.47
CA ALA A 39 -0.77 -1.73 -13.86
C ALA A 39 0.02 -2.72 -14.72
N SER A 40 -0.21 -2.73 -16.04
CA SER A 40 0.51 -3.58 -16.98
C SER A 40 2.02 -3.31 -16.99
N GLU A 41 2.45 -2.04 -17.03
CA GLU A 41 3.87 -1.69 -17.04
C GLU A 41 4.57 -2.01 -15.71
N ALA A 42 3.92 -1.69 -14.57
CA ALA A 42 4.47 -2.01 -13.26
C ALA A 42 4.56 -3.54 -13.03
N ALA A 43 3.56 -4.30 -13.48
CA ALA A 43 3.56 -5.76 -13.37
C ALA A 43 4.76 -6.40 -14.06
N LYS A 44 5.20 -5.90 -15.22
CA LYS A 44 6.40 -6.41 -15.92
C LYS A 44 7.65 -6.29 -15.05
N LEU A 45 7.82 -5.17 -14.35
CA LEU A 45 8.96 -4.96 -13.45
C LEU A 45 8.84 -5.84 -12.19
N LEU A 46 7.64 -5.90 -11.60
CA LEU A 46 7.42 -6.66 -10.37
C LEU A 46 7.50 -8.19 -10.60
N ALA A 47 7.25 -8.67 -11.82
CA ALA A 47 7.43 -10.07 -12.19
C ALA A 47 8.88 -10.54 -12.03
N ASP A 48 9.86 -9.66 -12.23
CA ASP A 48 11.30 -9.97 -12.04
C ASP A 48 11.64 -10.28 -10.57
N LEU A 49 10.78 -9.88 -9.62
CA LEU A 49 10.93 -10.23 -8.20
C LEU A 49 10.49 -11.67 -7.89
N GLN A 50 9.91 -12.38 -8.86
CA GLN A 50 9.43 -13.76 -8.74
C GLN A 50 8.57 -13.97 -7.48
N PRO A 51 7.43 -13.25 -7.33
CA PRO A 51 6.61 -13.39 -6.14
C PRO A 51 6.10 -14.81 -5.99
N SER A 52 6.21 -15.36 -4.79
CA SER A 52 5.62 -16.66 -4.44
C SER A 52 4.17 -16.53 -3.97
N ARG A 53 3.78 -15.33 -3.54
CA ARG A 53 2.43 -15.03 -3.06
C ARG A 53 1.99 -13.64 -3.51
N ILE A 54 0.76 -13.52 -4.01
CA ILE A 54 0.11 -12.24 -4.34
C ILE A 54 -1.20 -12.16 -3.56
N ILE A 55 -1.33 -11.11 -2.75
CA ILE A 55 -2.58 -10.78 -2.06
C ILE A 55 -3.05 -9.40 -2.46
N SER A 56 -4.35 -9.16 -2.45
CA SER A 56 -4.93 -7.89 -2.87
C SER A 56 -6.12 -7.48 -2.00
N SER A 57 -6.32 -6.16 -1.88
CA SER A 57 -7.63 -5.67 -1.54
C SER A 57 -8.65 -6.20 -2.55
N ASP A 58 -9.83 -6.54 -2.08
CA ASP A 58 -10.96 -7.00 -2.90
C ASP A 58 -11.61 -5.89 -3.75
N LEU A 59 -11.33 -4.61 -3.45
CA LEU A 59 -11.82 -3.50 -4.26
C LEU A 59 -11.30 -3.60 -5.69
N VAL A 60 -12.19 -3.42 -6.66
CA VAL A 60 -11.96 -3.72 -8.08
C VAL A 60 -10.70 -3.08 -8.64
N ARG A 61 -10.35 -1.84 -8.24
CA ARG A 61 -9.12 -1.16 -8.68
C ARG A 61 -7.85 -1.88 -8.23
N ALA A 62 -7.84 -2.46 -7.04
CA ALA A 62 -6.68 -3.19 -6.52
C ALA A 62 -6.62 -4.61 -7.11
N SER A 63 -7.72 -5.35 -7.12
CA SER A 63 -7.78 -6.69 -7.67
C SER A 63 -7.44 -6.73 -9.17
N ARG A 64 -7.91 -5.73 -9.96
CA ARG A 64 -7.52 -5.61 -11.39
C ARG A 64 -6.05 -5.25 -11.57
N THR A 65 -5.46 -4.47 -10.64
CA THR A 65 -4.02 -4.20 -10.65
C THR A 65 -3.23 -5.48 -10.34
N ALA A 66 -3.63 -6.25 -9.32
CA ALA A 66 -3.01 -7.52 -8.96
C ALA A 66 -3.09 -8.55 -10.08
N GLN A 67 -4.22 -8.60 -10.80
CA GLN A 67 -4.43 -9.51 -11.91
C GLN A 67 -3.38 -9.35 -13.02
N ALA A 68 -2.94 -8.11 -13.30
CA ALA A 68 -1.89 -7.87 -14.30
C ALA A 68 -0.56 -8.56 -13.94
N LEU A 69 -0.23 -8.70 -12.64
CA LEU A 69 0.96 -9.43 -12.20
C LEU A 69 0.73 -10.94 -12.20
N SER A 70 -0.45 -11.38 -11.77
CA SER A 70 -0.84 -12.80 -11.79
C SER A 70 -0.75 -13.41 -13.19
N GLU A 71 -1.19 -12.68 -14.22
CA GLU A 71 -1.12 -13.11 -15.62
C GLU A 71 0.32 -13.32 -16.13
N LEU A 72 1.29 -12.60 -15.59
CA LEU A 72 2.71 -12.72 -15.95
C LEU A 72 3.45 -13.81 -15.14
N THR A 73 3.03 -14.06 -13.90
CA THR A 73 3.73 -14.92 -12.97
C THR A 73 3.07 -16.28 -12.77
N ASN A 74 1.81 -16.44 -13.20
CA ASN A 74 0.94 -17.58 -12.91
C ASN A 74 0.72 -17.82 -11.40
N VAL A 75 0.92 -16.79 -10.55
CA VAL A 75 0.62 -16.85 -9.12
C VAL A 75 -0.81 -16.33 -8.91
N GLU A 76 -1.66 -17.12 -8.26
CA GLU A 76 -3.04 -16.75 -7.97
C GLU A 76 -3.13 -15.59 -6.99
N VAL A 77 -4.12 -14.72 -7.21
CA VAL A 77 -4.42 -13.60 -6.32
C VAL A 77 -5.45 -14.01 -5.28
N ALA A 78 -5.10 -13.94 -4.01
CA ALA A 78 -6.07 -14.01 -2.92
C ALA A 78 -6.52 -12.60 -2.52
N THR A 79 -7.83 -12.40 -2.32
CA THR A 79 -8.39 -11.09 -1.98
C THR A 79 -8.86 -11.03 -0.54
N PHE A 80 -8.66 -9.86 0.11
CA PHE A 80 -8.98 -9.63 1.52
C PHE A 80 -9.57 -8.25 1.74
N GLU A 81 -10.69 -8.18 2.44
CA GLU A 81 -11.28 -6.90 2.89
C GLU A 81 -10.34 -6.12 3.82
N GLY A 82 -9.55 -6.83 4.63
CA GLY A 82 -8.56 -6.24 5.52
C GLY A 82 -7.49 -5.40 4.82
N LEU A 83 -7.34 -5.52 3.48
CA LEU A 83 -6.42 -4.72 2.67
C LEU A 83 -7.08 -3.50 1.98
N ARG A 84 -8.36 -3.21 2.22
CA ARG A 84 -9.06 -2.04 1.69
C ARG A 84 -8.42 -0.72 2.14
N GLU A 85 -8.70 0.36 1.39
CA GLU A 85 -8.36 1.73 1.79
C GLU A 85 -9.09 2.12 3.09
N THR A 86 -8.65 3.19 3.71
CA THR A 86 -9.33 3.80 4.86
C THR A 86 -10.80 4.04 4.53
N HIS A 87 -11.72 3.47 5.30
CA HIS A 87 -13.11 3.89 5.25
C HIS A 87 -13.19 5.34 5.70
N ALA A 88 -13.71 6.21 4.84
CA ALA A 88 -13.74 7.65 5.06
C ALA A 88 -15.15 8.21 5.24
N GLY A 89 -16.13 7.35 5.47
CA GLY A 89 -17.49 7.73 5.79
C GLY A 89 -18.05 8.80 4.84
N THR A 90 -18.50 9.91 5.41
CA THR A 90 -19.13 11.01 4.64
C THR A 90 -18.16 11.77 3.72
N TRP A 91 -16.84 11.52 3.80
CA TRP A 91 -15.87 12.17 2.90
C TRP A 91 -15.76 11.45 1.55
N GLU A 92 -16.23 10.21 1.45
CA GLU A 92 -16.15 9.44 0.21
C GLU A 92 -16.93 10.11 -0.93
N GLY A 93 -16.31 10.21 -2.11
CA GLY A 93 -16.85 10.89 -3.28
C GLY A 93 -16.65 12.42 -3.29
N LEU A 94 -16.32 13.04 -2.16
CA LEU A 94 -16.10 14.48 -2.10
C LEU A 94 -14.77 14.87 -2.76
N THR A 95 -14.77 15.99 -3.47
CA THR A 95 -13.54 16.58 -3.99
C THR A 95 -12.78 17.30 -2.87
N ARG A 96 -11.45 17.49 -3.09
CA ARG A 96 -10.64 18.26 -2.13
C ARG A 96 -11.22 19.65 -1.83
N ASN A 97 -11.77 20.34 -2.82
CA ASN A 97 -12.33 21.68 -2.63
C ASN A 97 -13.55 21.64 -1.71
N VAL A 98 -14.42 20.66 -1.86
CA VAL A 98 -15.59 20.45 -1.00
C VAL A 98 -15.15 20.12 0.43
N LEU A 99 -14.13 19.24 0.58
CA LEU A 99 -13.58 18.89 1.88
C LEU A 99 -12.98 20.11 2.59
N VAL A 100 -12.21 20.94 1.86
CA VAL A 100 -11.64 22.17 2.42
C VAL A 100 -12.74 23.15 2.86
N ALA A 101 -13.82 23.29 2.08
CA ALA A 101 -14.91 24.19 2.39
C ALA A 101 -15.75 23.76 3.61
N ASN A 102 -15.99 22.45 3.77
CA ASN A 102 -16.93 21.93 4.76
C ASN A 102 -16.25 21.31 6.00
N TYR A 103 -15.00 20.85 5.85
CA TYR A 103 -14.26 20.07 6.87
C TYR A 103 -12.80 20.52 6.99
N GLY A 104 -12.53 21.81 6.75
CA GLY A 104 -11.17 22.36 6.63
C GLY A 104 -10.26 22.03 7.81
N ASP A 105 -10.73 22.22 9.04
CA ASP A 105 -9.96 21.96 10.26
C ASP A 105 -9.72 20.47 10.48
N GLU A 106 -10.73 19.62 10.25
CA GLU A 106 -10.60 18.17 10.36
C GLU A 106 -9.65 17.64 9.29
N LEU A 107 -9.77 18.14 8.05
CA LEU A 107 -8.88 17.76 6.94
C LEU A 107 -7.43 18.16 7.22
N ALA A 108 -7.21 19.36 7.79
CA ALA A 108 -5.88 19.84 8.17
C ALA A 108 -5.28 18.98 9.29
N ALA A 109 -6.06 18.69 10.34
CA ALA A 109 -5.62 17.83 11.44
C ALA A 109 -5.33 16.41 10.95
N TRP A 110 -6.19 15.82 10.10
CA TRP A 110 -5.96 14.53 9.49
C TRP A 110 -4.71 14.52 8.62
N ALA A 111 -4.49 15.54 7.80
CA ALA A 111 -3.30 15.65 6.97
C ALA A 111 -2.01 15.77 7.80
N ALA A 112 -2.07 16.47 8.95
CA ALA A 112 -0.96 16.63 9.89
C ALA A 112 -0.63 15.36 10.70
N GLY A 113 -1.42 14.29 10.58
CA GLY A 113 -1.13 13.01 11.25
C GLY A 113 -2.04 12.68 12.43
N SER A 114 -3.04 13.53 12.75
CA SER A 114 -4.02 13.20 13.77
C SER A 114 -4.70 11.85 13.50
N ASN A 115 -4.94 11.07 14.55
CA ASN A 115 -5.62 9.77 14.47
C ASN A 115 -7.15 9.91 14.52
N LEU A 116 -7.69 11.01 13.99
CA LEU A 116 -9.13 11.21 13.85
C LEU A 116 -9.72 10.28 12.78
N ARG A 117 -11.05 10.14 12.78
CA ARG A 117 -11.83 9.36 11.83
C ARG A 117 -12.32 10.27 10.70
N PRO A 118 -11.71 10.26 9.50
CA PRO A 118 -12.17 11.08 8.39
C PRO A 118 -13.63 10.73 8.05
N GLY A 119 -14.51 11.72 8.08
CA GLY A 119 -15.93 11.53 7.80
C GLY A 119 -16.66 10.51 8.70
N GLY A 120 -16.15 10.24 9.91
CA GLY A 120 -16.68 9.23 10.82
C GLY A 120 -16.26 7.78 10.49
N GLY A 121 -15.33 7.58 9.60
CA GLY A 121 -14.83 6.26 9.19
C GLY A 121 -13.80 5.64 10.14
N GLU A 122 -12.68 5.16 9.61
CA GLU A 122 -11.61 4.47 10.35
C GLU A 122 -10.48 5.43 10.74
N THR A 123 -9.86 5.18 11.88
CA THR A 123 -8.56 5.77 12.24
C THR A 123 -7.43 5.10 11.45
N ARG A 124 -6.27 5.79 11.34
CA ARG A 124 -5.09 5.21 10.69
C ARG A 124 -4.56 3.97 11.40
N THR A 125 -4.66 3.94 12.73
CA THR A 125 -4.20 2.80 13.52
C THR A 125 -5.08 1.57 13.31
N GLU A 126 -6.40 1.73 13.19
CA GLU A 126 -7.32 0.63 12.86
C GLU A 126 -7.03 0.08 11.46
N VAL A 127 -6.82 0.97 10.48
CA VAL A 127 -6.43 0.56 9.12
C VAL A 127 -5.12 -0.22 9.12
N ALA A 128 -4.10 0.29 9.81
CA ALA A 128 -2.82 -0.40 9.91
C ALA A 128 -2.98 -1.78 10.56
N GLN A 129 -3.72 -1.88 11.66
CA GLN A 129 -3.89 -3.13 12.39
C GLN A 129 -4.55 -4.20 11.52
N ARG A 130 -5.70 -3.91 10.86
CA ARG A 130 -6.36 -4.91 10.00
C ARG A 130 -5.49 -5.36 8.82
N MET A 131 -4.65 -4.45 8.29
CA MET A 131 -3.71 -4.81 7.24
C MET A 131 -2.61 -5.75 7.77
N ILE A 132 -2.04 -5.44 8.93
CA ILE A 132 -0.99 -6.25 9.56
C ILE A 132 -1.52 -7.65 9.91
N ASP A 133 -2.76 -7.76 10.38
CA ASP A 133 -3.38 -9.05 10.69
C ASP A 133 -3.42 -9.96 9.45
N VAL A 134 -3.87 -9.43 8.30
CA VAL A 134 -3.86 -10.15 7.02
C VAL A 134 -2.44 -10.49 6.58
N ILE A 135 -1.53 -9.52 6.61
CA ILE A 135 -0.15 -9.71 6.16
C ILE A 135 0.55 -10.78 7.00
N ASN A 136 0.42 -10.74 8.32
CA ASN A 136 1.01 -11.74 9.22
C ASN A 136 0.45 -13.13 8.98
N GLN A 137 -0.85 -13.26 8.75
CA GLN A 137 -1.46 -14.54 8.37
C GLN A 137 -0.83 -15.08 7.08
N GLU A 138 -0.73 -14.28 6.05
CA GLU A 138 -0.22 -14.70 4.74
C GLU A 138 1.29 -14.95 4.74
N LEU A 139 2.07 -14.24 5.57
CA LEU A 139 3.49 -14.48 5.76
C LEU A 139 3.80 -15.90 6.32
N THR A 140 2.85 -16.56 6.97
CA THR A 140 3.04 -17.93 7.43
C THR A 140 3.20 -18.93 6.27
N THR A 141 2.75 -18.55 5.07
CA THR A 141 2.82 -19.38 3.85
C THR A 141 3.98 -19.01 2.93
N VAL A 142 4.74 -17.96 3.27
CA VAL A 142 5.87 -17.42 2.49
C VAL A 142 7.18 -17.89 3.14
N ALA A 143 7.99 -18.64 2.40
CA ALA A 143 9.26 -19.13 2.91
C ALA A 143 10.33 -18.04 2.99
N GLU A 144 11.45 -18.33 3.68
CA GLU A 144 12.61 -17.43 3.70
C GLU A 144 13.08 -17.13 2.26
N GLN A 145 13.52 -15.87 2.05
CA GLN A 145 13.97 -15.32 0.76
C GLN A 145 12.87 -15.16 -0.31
N GLU A 146 11.64 -15.57 -0.04
CA GLU A 146 10.52 -15.38 -0.95
C GLU A 146 9.89 -13.99 -0.85
N THR A 147 9.08 -13.65 -1.85
CA THR A 147 8.44 -12.35 -1.99
C THR A 147 6.92 -12.46 -1.89
N LEU A 148 6.34 -11.72 -0.93
CA LEU A 148 4.91 -11.44 -0.83
C LEU A 148 4.62 -10.09 -1.53
N VAL A 149 3.72 -10.07 -2.50
CA VAL A 149 3.19 -8.81 -3.07
C VAL A 149 1.82 -8.51 -2.47
N VAL A 150 1.67 -7.32 -1.90
CA VAL A 150 0.45 -6.81 -1.27
C VAL A 150 -0.10 -5.66 -2.13
N VAL A 151 -1.13 -5.94 -2.92
CA VAL A 151 -1.75 -4.91 -3.77
C VAL A 151 -2.87 -4.22 -3.00
N THR A 152 -2.72 -2.93 -2.78
CA THR A 152 -3.57 -2.16 -1.88
C THR A 152 -3.68 -0.69 -2.31
N HIS A 153 -3.85 0.23 -1.38
CA HIS A 153 -4.14 1.63 -1.62
C HIS A 153 -3.09 2.55 -0.98
N GLY A 154 -3.18 3.85 -1.27
CA GLY A 154 -2.11 4.76 -0.86
C GLY A 154 -2.06 5.04 0.64
N GLY A 155 -3.21 5.26 1.26
CA GLY A 155 -3.31 5.56 2.70
C GLY A 155 -3.06 4.32 3.55
N SER A 156 -3.69 3.22 3.20
CA SER A 156 -3.56 1.94 3.92
C SER A 156 -2.15 1.37 3.83
N ALA A 157 -1.50 1.38 2.64
CA ALA A 157 -0.10 0.96 2.52
C ALA A 157 0.83 1.79 3.42
N ARG A 158 0.67 3.13 3.41
CA ARG A 158 1.46 4.02 4.28
C ARG A 158 1.30 3.66 5.76
N ALA A 159 0.06 3.42 6.21
CA ALA A 159 -0.22 3.09 7.60
C ALA A 159 0.39 1.73 8.00
N ALA A 160 0.25 0.71 7.16
CA ALA A 160 0.84 -0.60 7.38
C ALA A 160 2.39 -0.54 7.41
N ILE A 161 3.01 0.14 6.45
CA ILE A 161 4.47 0.32 6.41
C ILE A 161 4.97 1.03 7.67
N ALA A 162 4.30 2.12 8.09
CA ALA A 162 4.68 2.84 9.28
C ALA A 162 4.62 1.97 10.55
N MET A 163 3.56 1.16 10.70
CA MET A 163 3.41 0.23 11.82
C MET A 163 4.45 -0.89 11.77
N MET A 164 4.75 -1.47 10.61
CA MET A 164 5.78 -2.51 10.46
C MET A 164 7.19 -2.00 10.76
N LEU A 165 7.44 -0.71 10.54
CA LEU A 165 8.69 -0.04 10.90
C LEU A 165 8.71 0.42 12.37
N GLU A 166 7.67 0.10 13.16
CA GLU A 166 7.50 0.52 14.55
C GLU A 166 7.63 2.04 14.76
N LEU A 167 7.22 2.82 13.74
CA LEU A 167 7.20 4.29 13.87
C LEU A 167 6.10 4.69 14.86
N PRO A 168 6.35 5.65 15.77
CA PRO A 168 5.31 6.24 16.58
C PRO A 168 4.19 6.83 15.70
N PRO A 169 2.90 6.63 16.04
CA PRO A 169 1.77 7.07 15.20
C PRO A 169 1.80 8.55 14.81
N GLU A 170 2.28 9.43 15.70
CA GLU A 170 2.46 10.86 15.47
C GLU A 170 3.49 11.17 14.36
N HIS A 171 4.36 10.23 14.02
CA HIS A 171 5.38 10.36 12.98
C HIS A 171 4.99 9.73 11.64
N TRP A 172 3.85 9.06 11.53
CA TRP A 172 3.45 8.39 10.28
C TRP A 172 3.31 9.34 9.10
N ALA A 173 3.08 10.63 9.36
CA ALA A 173 2.97 11.65 8.32
C ALA A 173 4.31 11.96 7.62
N VAL A 174 5.47 11.51 8.15
CA VAL A 174 6.77 11.65 7.47
C VAL A 174 6.83 10.81 6.18
N LEU A 175 6.04 9.73 6.13
CA LEU A 175 5.87 8.94 4.92
C LEU A 175 4.80 9.59 4.04
N GLY A 176 5.12 9.91 2.80
CA GLY A 176 4.14 10.38 1.81
C GLY A 176 3.15 9.27 1.41
N VAL A 177 2.04 9.62 0.79
CA VAL A 177 1.12 8.62 0.21
C VAL A 177 1.73 8.05 -1.08
N LEU A 178 1.69 6.73 -1.27
CA LEU A 178 2.19 6.10 -2.48
C LEU A 178 1.46 6.65 -3.72
N SER A 179 2.20 6.88 -4.80
CA SER A 179 1.64 7.23 -6.12
C SER A 179 0.93 6.02 -6.77
N ASN A 180 0.02 6.25 -7.70
CA ASN A 180 -0.62 5.14 -8.44
C ASN A 180 0.44 4.25 -9.12
N CYS A 181 0.29 2.96 -8.98
CA CYS A 181 1.22 1.91 -9.41
C CYS A 181 2.67 2.04 -8.88
N ALA A 182 2.93 2.91 -7.92
CA ALA A 182 4.19 2.88 -7.19
C ALA A 182 4.16 1.79 -6.11
N TRP A 183 5.34 1.34 -5.73
CA TRP A 183 5.53 0.33 -4.69
C TRP A 183 6.54 0.73 -3.65
N SER A 184 6.52 0.04 -2.54
CA SER A 184 7.50 0.13 -1.47
C SER A 184 7.96 -1.27 -1.10
N VAL A 185 9.23 -1.43 -0.80
CA VAL A 185 9.85 -2.73 -0.51
C VAL A 185 10.34 -2.76 0.92
N LEU A 186 9.87 -3.74 1.67
CA LEU A 186 10.37 -4.08 2.99
C LEU A 186 11.08 -5.43 2.93
N THR A 187 12.19 -5.55 3.65
CA THR A 187 12.89 -6.83 3.85
C THR A 187 12.94 -7.16 5.33
N GLU A 188 12.71 -8.43 5.62
CA GLU A 188 12.84 -8.96 6.96
C GLU A 188 14.32 -8.90 7.42
N ARG A 189 14.52 -8.56 8.68
CA ARG A 189 15.85 -8.45 9.27
C ARG A 189 16.16 -9.68 10.11
N ASP A 190 17.32 -10.25 9.88
CA ASP A 190 17.92 -11.23 10.78
C ASP A 190 18.69 -10.48 11.87
N SER A 191 17.96 -9.84 12.79
CA SER A 191 18.56 -9.08 13.88
C SER A 191 17.60 -9.01 15.07
N PRO A 192 18.06 -9.32 16.30
CA PRO A 192 17.24 -9.21 17.50
C PRO A 192 17.06 -7.75 17.96
N TYR A 193 17.72 -6.78 17.31
CA TYR A 193 17.67 -5.38 17.68
C TYR A 193 16.88 -4.53 16.68
N GLY A 194 15.92 -3.75 17.18
CA GLY A 194 15.07 -2.85 16.40
C GLY A 194 13.96 -3.57 15.64
N PRO A 195 13.21 -2.85 14.79
CA PRO A 195 12.07 -3.40 14.07
C PRO A 195 12.42 -4.62 13.24
N PRO A 196 11.52 -5.63 13.12
CA PRO A 196 11.77 -6.84 12.33
C PRO A 196 11.87 -6.57 10.82
N TRP A 197 11.41 -5.42 10.38
CA TRP A 197 11.40 -5.02 8.97
C TRP A 197 12.30 -3.81 8.72
N ARG A 198 12.93 -3.79 7.53
CA ARG A 198 13.70 -2.65 7.02
C ARG A 198 13.07 -2.15 5.73
N LEU A 199 12.84 -0.85 5.63
CA LEU A 199 12.45 -0.20 4.39
C LEU A 199 13.65 -0.11 3.44
N GLN A 200 13.54 -0.74 2.27
CA GLN A 200 14.56 -0.70 1.21
C GLN A 200 14.25 0.38 0.19
N GLU A 201 12.96 0.50 -0.18
CA GLU A 201 12.50 1.51 -1.12
C GLU A 201 11.13 2.03 -0.71
N TYR A 202 10.89 3.29 -1.01
CA TYR A 202 9.61 3.93 -0.75
C TYR A 202 9.10 4.69 -1.96
N ASN A 203 7.84 4.43 -2.36
CA ASN A 203 7.16 5.09 -3.47
C ASN A 203 7.93 5.01 -4.79
N ALA A 204 8.57 3.88 -5.05
CA ALA A 204 9.37 3.62 -6.23
C ALA A 204 8.51 3.28 -7.47
N LYS A 205 9.11 3.48 -8.64
CA LYS A 205 8.56 3.07 -9.95
C LYS A 205 9.60 2.33 -10.79
N SER A 206 10.70 1.95 -10.19
CA SER A 206 11.77 1.12 -10.73
C SER A 206 12.22 0.15 -9.65
N LEU A 207 12.79 -1.00 -10.02
CA LEU A 207 13.35 -1.94 -9.04
C LEU A 207 14.65 -1.38 -8.46
N PRO A 208 14.97 -1.76 -7.20
CA PRO A 208 16.22 -1.36 -6.55
C PRO A 208 17.42 -1.81 -7.40
N VAL A 209 18.33 -0.88 -7.67
CA VAL A 209 19.68 -1.22 -8.13
C VAL A 209 20.53 -1.48 -6.90
N ALA A 210 21.28 -2.59 -6.88
CA ALA A 210 22.19 -2.87 -5.78
C ALA A 210 23.13 -1.69 -5.55
N ALA A 211 23.20 -1.19 -4.30
CA ALA A 211 24.12 -0.11 -3.94
C ALA A 211 25.55 -0.56 -4.22
N LEU A 212 26.24 0.20 -5.08
CA LEU A 212 27.66 0.03 -5.33
C LEU A 212 28.42 0.77 -4.23
N GLY A 213 28.59 0.18 -3.06
CA GLY A 213 29.36 0.79 -1.99
C GLY A 213 29.06 0.21 -0.61
N ASP A 214 30.09 0.18 0.20
CA ASP A 214 30.12 -0.42 1.53
C ASP A 214 29.57 0.51 2.62
N ASP A 215 28.29 0.75 2.65
CA ASP A 215 27.61 1.20 3.87
C ASP A 215 26.77 0.02 4.44
N ARG A 216 27.47 -1.02 4.85
CA ARG A 216 26.90 -2.17 5.56
C ARG A 216 27.18 -2.10 7.04
#